data_ced4762630d87141b313d46a707e0c32
#
_entry.id   ced4762630d87141b313d46a707e0c32
#
_cell.length_a   1.000
_cell.length_b   1.000
_cell.length_c   1.000
_cell.angle_alpha   90.00
_cell.angle_beta   90.00
_cell.angle_gamma   90.00
#
_symmetry.space_group_name_H-M   'P 1'
#
loop_
_entity.id
_entity.type
_entity.pdbx_description
1 polymer ?
#
loop_
_entity_poly.entity_id
_entity_poly.type
_entity_poly.pdbx_seq_one_letter_code
_entity_poly.pdbx_strand_id
1 'polypeptide(L)'
;MAKKSKTDLLYRAQTIGNIEPIEYMIPYPNTQSLIEGQTIKFGEQIIYKDYGISNMDLYKKIKQTANWLTSQRIKPKDNVIIEKLNFPQSELILLGLWQLGARGVILENEGLSIDKRLSAKKLKIENSFFEEIASYSSDFIPDYKALLSETAVNIITENKIILLSHYGLLVNTNSLLKILDIKPGQSFFSDIYPQSSSWVVIKLLLPIYS
;
A
#
# COMPACT_ATOMS: atom_id res chain seq x y z
N MET A 1 -11.54 -18.20 -42.96
CA MET A 1 -11.15 -17.76 -41.61
C MET A 1 -9.62 -17.79 -41.51
N ALA A 2 -8.96 -16.61 -41.41
CA ALA A 2 -7.50 -16.57 -41.28
C ALA A 2 -7.09 -17.16 -39.93
N LYS A 3 -6.14 -18.09 -39.93
CA LYS A 3 -5.52 -18.62 -38.71
C LYS A 3 -4.83 -17.47 -37.96
N LYS A 4 -5.37 -17.10 -36.81
CA LYS A 4 -4.67 -16.12 -35.93
C LYS A 4 -3.29 -16.67 -35.57
N SER A 5 -2.26 -15.84 -35.67
CA SER A 5 -0.89 -16.22 -35.33
C SER A 5 -0.79 -16.56 -33.82
N LYS A 6 0.16 -17.42 -33.45
CA LYS A 6 0.43 -17.72 -32.03
C LYS A 6 0.76 -16.44 -31.25
N THR A 7 1.39 -15.47 -31.89
CA THR A 7 1.74 -14.17 -31.32
C THR A 7 0.49 -13.36 -30.96
N ASP A 8 -0.56 -13.36 -31.83
CA ASP A 8 -1.82 -12.67 -31.57
C ASP A 8 -2.59 -13.27 -30.39
N LEU A 9 -2.52 -14.59 -30.24
CA LEU A 9 -3.15 -15.27 -29.11
C LEU A 9 -2.43 -14.99 -27.79
N LEU A 10 -1.10 -14.96 -27.83
CA LEU A 10 -0.26 -14.63 -26.67
C LEU A 10 -0.48 -13.19 -26.23
N TYR A 11 -0.47 -12.25 -27.18
CA TYR A 11 -0.76 -10.85 -26.92
C TYR A 11 -2.15 -10.65 -26.29
N ARG A 12 -3.18 -11.31 -26.84
CA ARG A 12 -4.53 -11.27 -26.30
C ARG A 12 -4.61 -11.87 -24.89
N ALA A 13 -3.92 -12.97 -24.64
CA ALA A 13 -3.88 -13.58 -23.30
C ALA A 13 -3.20 -12.65 -22.28
N GLN A 14 -2.16 -11.95 -22.68
CA GLN A 14 -1.45 -10.97 -21.85
C GLN A 14 -2.22 -9.66 -21.63
N THR A 15 -3.16 -9.33 -22.55
CA THR A 15 -3.99 -8.11 -22.47
C THR A 15 -5.35 -8.34 -21.81
N ILE A 16 -5.71 -9.56 -21.42
CA ILE A 16 -6.94 -9.82 -20.69
C ILE A 16 -6.93 -9.06 -19.36
N GLY A 17 -7.80 -8.06 -19.25
CA GLY A 17 -7.89 -7.20 -18.07
C GLY A 17 -6.82 -6.10 -17.97
N ASN A 18 -5.98 -5.96 -18.99
CA ASN A 18 -4.95 -4.94 -19.06
C ASN A 18 -4.82 -4.41 -20.50
N ILE A 19 -4.90 -3.10 -20.69
CA ILE A 19 -4.96 -2.49 -22.03
C ILE A 19 -3.62 -2.61 -22.74
N GLU A 20 -2.49 -2.54 -22.01
CA GLU A 20 -1.14 -2.67 -22.58
C GLU A 20 -0.15 -3.21 -21.53
N PRO A 21 -0.03 -4.54 -21.38
CA PRO A 21 0.80 -5.14 -20.33
C PRO A 21 2.29 -4.82 -20.45
N ILE A 22 2.78 -4.50 -21.64
CA ILE A 22 4.21 -4.20 -21.90
C ILE A 22 4.56 -2.76 -21.51
N GLU A 23 3.62 -1.81 -21.59
CA GLU A 23 3.84 -0.43 -21.16
C GLU A 23 3.80 -0.24 -19.65
N TYR A 24 3.21 -1.19 -18.94
CA TYR A 24 3.06 -1.18 -17.48
C TYR A 24 3.97 -2.20 -16.79
N MET A 25 5.19 -2.36 -17.28
CA MET A 25 6.18 -3.10 -16.51
C MET A 25 6.42 -2.39 -15.18
N ILE A 26 5.89 -2.99 -14.12
CA ILE A 26 6.11 -2.51 -12.76
C ILE A 26 7.40 -3.18 -12.26
N PRO A 27 8.43 -2.38 -11.90
CA PRO A 27 9.73 -2.93 -11.53
C PRO A 27 9.73 -3.59 -10.14
N TYR A 28 8.58 -3.60 -9.46
CA TYR A 28 8.45 -4.10 -8.11
C TYR A 28 7.44 -5.27 -8.05
N PRO A 29 7.77 -6.40 -7.43
CA PRO A 29 6.88 -7.55 -7.32
C PRO A 29 5.71 -7.34 -6.36
N ASN A 30 5.74 -6.32 -5.51
CA ASN A 30 4.65 -5.89 -4.63
C ASN A 30 4.97 -4.52 -3.99
N THR A 31 4.04 -3.98 -3.18
CA THR A 31 4.24 -2.70 -2.50
C THR A 31 5.37 -2.72 -1.46
N GLN A 32 5.60 -3.86 -0.83
CA GLN A 32 6.72 -4.05 0.10
C GLN A 32 8.08 -3.86 -0.59
N SER A 33 8.25 -4.48 -1.75
CA SER A 33 9.49 -4.35 -2.54
C SER A 33 9.68 -2.96 -3.14
N LEU A 34 8.58 -2.22 -3.40
CA LEU A 34 8.65 -0.80 -3.77
C LEU A 34 9.32 0.00 -2.64
N ILE A 35 8.81 -0.12 -1.41
CA ILE A 35 9.30 0.63 -0.26
C ILE A 35 10.79 0.32 -0.03
N GLU A 36 11.15 -0.95 -0.04
CA GLU A 36 12.54 -1.40 0.13
C GLU A 36 13.44 -0.84 -1.00
N GLY A 37 13.01 -0.94 -2.25
CA GLY A 37 13.75 -0.45 -3.40
C GLY A 37 13.96 1.06 -3.39
N GLN A 38 12.97 1.83 -2.99
CA GLN A 38 13.09 3.29 -2.86
C GLN A 38 14.02 3.68 -1.69
N THR A 39 13.97 2.93 -0.59
CA THR A 39 14.89 3.15 0.52
C THR A 39 16.34 2.91 0.12
N ILE A 40 16.62 1.87 -0.69
CA ILE A 40 17.96 1.59 -1.20
C ILE A 40 18.44 2.71 -2.14
N LYS A 41 17.56 3.24 -2.98
CA LYS A 41 17.91 4.26 -3.98
C LYS A 41 18.03 5.66 -3.39
N PHE A 42 17.13 6.03 -2.49
CA PHE A 42 16.90 7.40 -2.04
C PHE A 42 16.75 7.50 -0.52
N GLY A 43 17.50 6.70 0.25
CA GLY A 43 17.34 6.58 1.71
C GLY A 43 17.31 7.91 2.46
N GLU A 44 18.21 8.82 2.11
CA GLU A 44 18.34 10.13 2.75
C GLU A 44 17.33 11.19 2.26
N GLN A 45 16.60 10.91 1.17
CA GLN A 45 15.62 11.84 0.65
C GLN A 45 14.44 11.98 1.61
N ILE A 46 14.10 13.24 1.95
CA ILE A 46 12.94 13.53 2.78
C ILE A 46 11.66 13.29 1.98
N ILE A 47 10.83 12.37 2.47
CA ILE A 47 9.56 11.99 1.85
C ILE A 47 8.36 12.72 2.50
N TYR A 48 8.39 12.92 3.82
CA TYR A 48 7.36 13.68 4.55
C TYR A 48 7.97 14.94 5.14
N LYS A 49 7.89 16.06 4.40
CA LYS A 49 8.61 17.32 4.72
C LYS A 49 8.23 17.89 6.08
N ASP A 50 6.94 17.93 6.39
CA ASP A 50 6.44 18.53 7.64
C ASP A 50 6.91 17.79 8.90
N TYR A 51 7.34 16.55 8.72
CA TYR A 51 7.83 15.68 9.81
C TYR A 51 9.33 15.40 9.72
N GLY A 52 10.00 15.87 8.68
CA GLY A 52 11.42 15.61 8.46
C GLY A 52 11.75 14.12 8.28
N ILE A 53 10.78 13.30 7.80
CA ILE A 53 10.94 11.86 7.66
C ILE A 53 11.55 11.55 6.30
N SER A 54 12.75 10.93 6.31
CA SER A 54 13.41 10.38 5.12
C SER A 54 12.83 9.01 4.70
N ASN A 55 13.18 8.51 3.51
CA ASN A 55 12.83 7.16 3.11
C ASN A 55 13.39 6.11 4.08
N MET A 56 14.61 6.30 4.58
CA MET A 56 15.23 5.41 5.57
C MET A 56 14.48 5.42 6.90
N ASP A 57 14.10 6.62 7.39
CA ASP A 57 13.32 6.74 8.62
C ASP A 57 11.94 6.13 8.47
N LEU A 58 11.29 6.35 7.32
CA LEU A 58 9.99 5.74 7.02
C LEU A 58 10.10 4.22 7.03
N TYR A 59 11.12 3.66 6.36
CA TYR A 59 11.31 2.21 6.30
C TYR A 59 11.59 1.59 7.69
N LYS A 60 12.40 2.28 8.51
CA LYS A 60 12.62 1.91 9.91
C LYS A 60 11.31 1.87 10.69
N LYS A 61 10.49 2.94 10.60
CA LYS A 61 9.18 3.01 11.27
C LYS A 61 8.21 1.95 10.77
N ILE A 62 8.22 1.63 9.48
CA ILE A 62 7.41 0.55 8.90
C ILE A 62 7.75 -0.80 9.53
N LYS A 63 9.04 -1.12 9.65
CA LYS A 63 9.50 -2.37 10.29
C LYS A 63 9.14 -2.43 11.77
N GLN A 64 9.30 -1.33 12.50
CA GLN A 64 8.86 -1.21 13.88
C GLN A 64 7.34 -1.43 14.01
N THR A 65 6.57 -0.82 13.11
CA THR A 65 5.10 -1.02 13.04
C THR A 65 4.74 -2.48 12.73
N ALA A 66 5.47 -3.15 11.84
CA ALA A 66 5.24 -4.57 11.54
C ALA A 66 5.50 -5.47 12.77
N ASN A 67 6.56 -5.20 13.54
CA ASN A 67 6.83 -5.89 14.80
C ASN A 67 5.72 -5.62 15.84
N TRP A 68 5.29 -4.37 15.96
CA TRP A 68 4.17 -4.00 16.84
C TRP A 68 2.88 -4.72 16.40
N LEU A 69 2.54 -4.75 15.12
CA LEU A 69 1.38 -5.49 14.60
C LEU A 69 1.45 -6.99 14.92
N THR A 70 2.64 -7.57 14.84
CA THR A 70 2.86 -8.96 15.24
C THR A 70 2.55 -9.18 16.72
N SER A 71 2.95 -8.24 17.61
CA SER A 71 2.60 -8.29 19.04
C SER A 71 1.09 -8.17 19.29
N GLN A 72 0.38 -7.46 18.41
CA GLN A 72 -1.09 -7.40 18.39
C GLN A 72 -1.76 -8.65 17.77
N ARG A 73 -0.98 -9.71 17.53
CA ARG A 73 -1.43 -10.99 16.94
C ARG A 73 -2.02 -10.85 15.54
N ILE A 74 -1.56 -9.87 14.78
CA ILE A 74 -1.82 -9.79 13.35
C ILE A 74 -0.90 -10.75 12.62
N LYS A 75 -1.46 -11.47 11.66
CA LYS A 75 -0.77 -12.49 10.85
C LYS A 75 -0.83 -12.14 9.37
N PRO A 76 0.03 -12.73 8.53
CA PRO A 76 -0.12 -12.64 7.08
C PRO A 76 -1.55 -13.00 6.66
N LYS A 77 -2.07 -12.27 5.67
CA LYS A 77 -3.44 -12.40 5.12
C LYS A 77 -4.59 -11.97 6.04
N ASP A 78 -4.33 -11.58 7.27
CA ASP A 78 -5.37 -10.96 8.10
C ASP A 78 -5.87 -9.67 7.45
N ASN A 79 -7.15 -9.37 7.67
CA ASN A 79 -7.77 -8.10 7.30
C ASN A 79 -7.80 -7.19 8.53
N VAL A 80 -7.31 -5.96 8.39
CA VAL A 80 -7.23 -4.99 9.50
C VAL A 80 -7.85 -3.67 9.07
N ILE A 81 -8.75 -3.15 9.90
CA ILE A 81 -9.43 -1.88 9.64
C ILE A 81 -8.42 -0.74 9.78
N ILE A 82 -8.37 0.11 8.77
CA ILE A 82 -7.61 1.36 8.78
C ILE A 82 -8.55 2.47 9.23
N GLU A 83 -8.31 3.00 10.41
CA GLU A 83 -9.05 4.15 10.93
C GLU A 83 -8.44 5.46 10.42
N LYS A 84 -9.25 6.52 10.44
CA LYS A 84 -8.80 7.88 10.18
C LYS A 84 -8.05 8.38 11.42
N LEU A 85 -6.74 8.35 11.35
CA LEU A 85 -5.84 8.84 12.40
C LEU A 85 -5.06 10.06 11.90
N ASN A 86 -4.33 10.69 12.82
CA ASN A 86 -3.42 11.76 12.47
C ASN A 86 -2.31 11.24 11.54
N PHE A 87 -1.97 12.03 10.53
CA PHE A 87 -0.85 11.74 9.64
C PHE A 87 0.47 11.73 10.44
N PRO A 88 1.35 10.77 10.22
CA PRO A 88 1.31 9.64 9.29
C PRO A 88 0.92 8.29 9.94
N GLN A 89 0.08 8.27 10.97
CA GLN A 89 -0.27 7.03 11.70
C GLN A 89 -0.99 6.00 10.83
N SER A 90 -2.06 6.42 10.12
CA SER A 90 -2.81 5.52 9.23
C SER A 90 -1.92 4.95 8.13
N GLU A 91 -1.03 5.78 7.59
CA GLU A 91 -0.06 5.44 6.56
C GLU A 91 0.94 4.39 7.07
N LEU A 92 1.51 4.60 8.27
CA LEU A 92 2.44 3.65 8.87
C LEU A 92 1.78 2.31 9.18
N ILE A 93 0.52 2.31 9.65
CA ILE A 93 -0.21 1.08 9.91
C ILE A 93 -0.41 0.30 8.61
N LEU A 94 -0.88 0.94 7.53
CA LEU A 94 -1.08 0.24 6.26
C LEU A 94 0.23 -0.28 5.67
N LEU A 95 1.29 0.52 5.71
CA LEU A 95 2.61 0.11 5.24
C LEU A 95 3.19 -1.04 6.09
N GLY A 96 2.99 -1.01 7.40
CA GLY A 96 3.38 -2.09 8.32
C GLY A 96 2.59 -3.38 8.06
N LEU A 97 1.29 -3.29 7.76
CA LEU A 97 0.48 -4.42 7.36
C LEU A 97 1.01 -5.07 6.08
N TRP A 98 1.36 -4.27 5.08
CA TRP A 98 1.96 -4.81 3.86
C TRP A 98 3.32 -5.44 4.10
N GLN A 99 4.12 -4.86 5.00
CA GLN A 99 5.40 -5.45 5.40
C GLN A 99 5.21 -6.83 6.06
N LEU A 100 4.14 -7.00 6.83
CA LEU A 100 3.75 -8.26 7.45
C LEU A 100 3.05 -9.23 6.48
N GLY A 101 2.59 -8.76 5.31
CA GLY A 101 1.77 -9.53 4.36
C GLY A 101 0.29 -9.60 4.74
N ALA A 102 -0.19 -8.69 5.58
CA ALA A 102 -1.59 -8.49 5.92
C ALA A 102 -2.25 -7.45 5.01
N ARG A 103 -3.56 -7.27 5.11
CA ARG A 103 -4.39 -6.46 4.23
C ARG A 103 -5.05 -5.33 5.01
N GLY A 104 -5.09 -4.13 4.43
CA GLY A 104 -5.89 -3.04 4.95
C GLY A 104 -7.37 -3.19 4.58
N VAL A 105 -8.25 -2.73 5.46
CA VAL A 105 -9.69 -2.58 5.20
C VAL A 105 -10.06 -1.13 5.40
N ILE A 106 -10.53 -0.47 4.36
CA ILE A 106 -10.95 0.92 4.36
C ILE A 106 -12.46 0.97 4.27
N LEU A 107 -13.08 1.74 5.13
CA LEU A 107 -14.51 2.03 5.11
C LEU A 107 -14.74 3.36 4.39
N GLU A 108 -15.54 3.37 3.33
CA GLU A 108 -15.87 4.60 2.59
C GLU A 108 -16.61 5.61 3.48
N ASN A 109 -17.45 5.12 4.39
CA ASN A 109 -18.19 5.92 5.35
C ASN A 109 -18.07 5.31 6.77
N GLU A 110 -18.02 6.14 7.80
CA GLU A 110 -17.87 5.74 9.20
C GLU A 110 -19.02 4.86 9.75
N GLY A 111 -20.20 4.92 9.12
CA GLY A 111 -21.38 4.13 9.53
C GLY A 111 -21.48 2.75 8.90
N LEU A 112 -20.56 2.36 8.03
CA LEU A 112 -20.62 1.07 7.36
C LEU A 112 -20.27 -0.07 8.30
N SER A 113 -21.14 -1.09 8.32
CA SER A 113 -20.85 -2.34 9.02
C SER A 113 -19.90 -3.21 8.19
N ILE A 114 -18.94 -3.80 8.86
CA ILE A 114 -18.03 -4.75 8.21
C ILE A 114 -18.79 -6.01 7.89
N ASP A 115 -18.71 -6.45 6.64
CA ASP A 115 -19.25 -7.75 6.24
C ASP A 115 -18.57 -8.85 7.06
N LYS A 116 -19.38 -9.64 7.77
CA LYS A 116 -18.89 -10.75 8.61
C LYS A 116 -18.00 -11.73 7.87
N ARG A 117 -18.16 -11.82 6.54
CA ARG A 117 -17.32 -12.66 5.66
C ARG A 117 -15.87 -12.18 5.58
N LEU A 118 -15.62 -10.90 5.80
CA LEU A 118 -14.27 -10.33 5.74
C LEU A 118 -13.44 -10.60 7.00
N SER A 119 -14.08 -10.91 8.13
CA SER A 119 -13.40 -11.19 9.41
C SER A 119 -12.29 -10.19 9.75
N ALA A 120 -12.57 -8.89 9.62
CA ALA A 120 -11.57 -7.85 9.82
C ALA A 120 -11.34 -7.56 11.31
N LYS A 121 -10.07 -7.39 11.68
CA LYS A 121 -9.63 -7.03 13.02
C LYS A 121 -9.59 -5.51 13.17
N LYS A 122 -9.94 -5.02 14.36
CA LYS A 122 -9.78 -3.62 14.73
C LYS A 122 -8.60 -3.49 15.69
N LEU A 123 -7.72 -2.54 15.42
CA LEU A 123 -6.61 -2.20 16.31
C LEU A 123 -7.06 -1.16 17.34
N LYS A 124 -6.50 -1.25 18.53
CA LYS A 124 -6.62 -0.18 19.53
C LYS A 124 -5.37 0.70 19.39
N ILE A 125 -5.55 1.92 18.90
CA ILE A 125 -4.48 2.87 18.67
C ILE A 125 -4.55 3.93 19.79
N GLU A 126 -3.48 4.04 20.55
CA GLU A 126 -3.35 5.04 21.63
C GLU A 126 -2.65 6.30 21.09
N ASN A 127 -2.78 7.41 21.83
CA ASN A 127 -2.08 8.64 21.49
C ASN A 127 -0.55 8.49 21.51
N SER A 128 -0.05 7.53 22.27
CA SER A 128 1.37 7.17 22.40
C SER A 128 1.88 6.24 21.29
N PHE A 129 1.14 6.10 20.18
CA PHE A 129 1.49 5.17 19.09
C PHE A 129 2.94 5.27 18.63
N PHE A 130 3.48 6.49 18.48
CA PHE A 130 4.85 6.69 18.00
C PHE A 130 5.90 6.23 19.02
N GLU A 131 5.67 6.48 20.29
CA GLU A 131 6.52 6.01 21.38
C GLU A 131 6.44 4.49 21.49
N GLU A 132 5.26 3.96 21.35
CA GLU A 132 5.02 2.51 21.39
C GLU A 132 5.76 1.81 20.26
N ILE A 133 5.58 2.21 19.01
CA ILE A 133 6.29 1.56 17.89
C ILE A 133 7.81 1.75 17.97
N ALA A 134 8.28 2.89 18.50
CA ALA A 134 9.71 3.14 18.67
C ALA A 134 10.39 2.18 19.65
N SER A 135 9.63 1.55 20.55
CA SER A 135 10.14 0.53 21.47
C SER A 135 10.41 -0.83 20.80
N TYR A 136 9.88 -1.04 19.58
CA TYR A 136 10.09 -2.27 18.82
C TYR A 136 11.33 -2.18 17.93
N SER A 137 11.94 -3.35 17.67
CA SER A 137 13.08 -3.45 16.76
C SER A 137 12.71 -2.96 15.35
N SER A 138 13.65 -2.31 14.69
CA SER A 138 13.59 -2.04 13.25
C SER A 138 14.09 -3.21 12.40
N ASP A 139 14.53 -4.30 13.03
CA ASP A 139 14.82 -5.58 12.38
C ASP A 139 13.53 -6.39 12.27
N PHE A 140 12.97 -6.42 11.06
CA PHE A 140 11.82 -7.23 10.75
C PHE A 140 12.08 -8.00 9.46
N ILE A 141 11.98 -9.31 9.53
CA ILE A 141 12.08 -10.21 8.38
C ILE A 141 10.70 -10.85 8.20
N PRO A 142 10.01 -10.57 7.09
CA PRO A 142 8.67 -11.12 6.88
C PRO A 142 8.73 -12.62 6.59
N ASP A 143 7.91 -13.40 7.29
CA ASP A 143 7.71 -14.83 7.01
C ASP A 143 6.91 -15.04 5.71
N TYR A 144 6.25 -14.00 5.23
CA TYR A 144 5.40 -14.05 4.06
C TYR A 144 5.60 -12.82 3.16
N LYS A 145 5.80 -13.07 1.87
CA LYS A 145 5.86 -12.03 0.83
C LYS A 145 4.63 -12.15 -0.06
N ALA A 146 3.79 -11.12 -0.04
CA ALA A 146 2.59 -11.08 -0.86
C ALA A 146 2.93 -11.12 -2.36
N LEU A 147 2.14 -11.86 -3.13
CA LEU A 147 2.24 -11.87 -4.59
C LEU A 147 1.61 -10.60 -5.17
N LEU A 148 2.05 -10.21 -6.37
CA LEU A 148 1.57 -9.03 -7.08
C LEU A 148 0.04 -9.04 -7.28
N SER A 149 -0.54 -10.22 -7.55
CA SER A 149 -1.97 -10.42 -7.75
C SER A 149 -2.80 -10.49 -6.46
N GLU A 150 -2.16 -10.59 -5.30
CA GLU A 150 -2.89 -10.66 -4.04
C GLU A 150 -3.49 -9.33 -3.64
N THR A 151 -4.59 -9.40 -2.89
CA THR A 151 -5.27 -8.22 -2.38
C THR A 151 -4.41 -7.53 -1.32
N ALA A 152 -4.13 -6.25 -1.53
CA ALA A 152 -3.43 -5.38 -0.61
C ALA A 152 -4.40 -4.57 0.28
N VAL A 153 -5.54 -4.17 -0.30
CA VAL A 153 -6.56 -3.36 0.38
C VAL A 153 -7.95 -3.81 -0.05
N ASN A 154 -8.85 -3.88 0.93
CA ASN A 154 -10.28 -4.04 0.71
C ASN A 154 -10.97 -2.69 1.00
N ILE A 155 -11.78 -2.19 0.06
CA ILE A 155 -12.59 -0.99 0.28
C ILE A 155 -14.03 -1.43 0.41
N ILE A 156 -14.64 -1.11 1.54
CA ILE A 156 -16.04 -1.39 1.81
C ILE A 156 -16.86 -0.16 1.49
N THR A 157 -17.75 -0.31 0.53
CA THR A 157 -18.77 0.68 0.15
C THR A 157 -20.13 0.20 0.61
N GLU A 158 -21.17 1.01 0.46
CA GLU A 158 -22.55 0.62 0.81
C GLU A 158 -23.02 -0.63 0.06
N ASN A 159 -22.58 -0.82 -1.18
CA ASN A 159 -23.13 -1.83 -2.07
C ASN A 159 -22.18 -3.00 -2.36
N LYS A 160 -20.88 -2.84 -2.12
CA LYS A 160 -19.88 -3.83 -2.53
C LYS A 160 -18.58 -3.74 -1.75
N ILE A 161 -17.79 -4.80 -1.83
CA ILE A 161 -16.39 -4.83 -1.41
C ILE A 161 -15.53 -4.76 -2.69
N ILE A 162 -14.64 -3.78 -2.74
CA ILE A 162 -13.68 -3.60 -3.82
C ILE A 162 -12.33 -4.16 -3.34
N LEU A 163 -11.79 -5.13 -4.07
CA LEU A 163 -10.51 -5.76 -3.78
C LEU A 163 -9.44 -5.09 -4.64
N LEU A 164 -8.48 -4.42 -4.02
CA LEU A 164 -7.34 -3.80 -4.71
C LEU A 164 -6.11 -4.67 -4.50
N SER A 165 -5.57 -5.21 -5.59
CA SER A 165 -4.32 -5.97 -5.56
C SER A 165 -3.10 -5.04 -5.48
N HIS A 166 -1.95 -5.59 -5.07
CA HIS A 166 -0.66 -4.89 -5.15
C HIS A 166 -0.40 -4.39 -6.57
N TYR A 167 -0.71 -5.22 -7.58
CA TYR A 167 -0.60 -4.84 -8.99
C TYR A 167 -1.44 -3.62 -9.34
N GLY A 168 -2.74 -3.66 -9.03
CA GLY A 168 -3.65 -2.55 -9.33
C GLY A 168 -3.22 -1.24 -8.68
N LEU A 169 -2.74 -1.29 -7.44
CA LEU A 169 -2.23 -0.12 -6.73
C LEU A 169 -0.97 0.45 -7.40
N LEU A 170 0.00 -0.39 -7.73
CA LEU A 170 1.26 0.04 -8.35
C LEU A 170 1.04 0.58 -9.78
N VAL A 171 0.17 -0.06 -10.58
CA VAL A 171 -0.21 0.43 -11.92
C VAL A 171 -0.85 1.81 -11.85
N ASN A 172 -1.84 1.97 -10.95
CA ASN A 172 -2.52 3.26 -10.79
C ASN A 172 -1.54 4.35 -10.34
N THR A 173 -0.64 4.03 -9.41
CA THR A 173 0.38 5.00 -8.94
C THR A 173 1.32 5.41 -10.07
N ASN A 174 1.84 4.44 -10.84
CA ASN A 174 2.72 4.72 -11.98
C ASN A 174 2.02 5.53 -13.09
N SER A 175 0.76 5.20 -13.38
CA SER A 175 -0.04 5.94 -14.36
C SER A 175 -0.30 7.37 -13.92
N LEU A 176 -0.63 7.57 -12.64
CA LEU A 176 -0.87 8.90 -12.08
C LEU A 176 0.40 9.76 -12.09
N LEU A 177 1.55 9.17 -11.74
CA LEU A 177 2.85 9.84 -11.80
C LEU A 177 3.13 10.40 -13.21
N LYS A 178 2.87 9.58 -14.26
CA LYS A 178 3.05 9.98 -15.66
C LYS A 178 2.08 11.09 -16.08
N ILE A 179 0.79 10.97 -15.69
CA ILE A 179 -0.25 11.95 -16.05
C ILE A 179 0.00 13.31 -15.38
N LEU A 180 0.41 13.30 -14.11
CA LEU A 180 0.69 14.52 -13.35
C LEU A 180 2.08 15.10 -13.64
N ASP A 181 2.91 14.40 -14.43
CA ASP A 181 4.29 14.77 -14.74
C ASP A 181 5.12 15.14 -13.52
N ILE A 182 4.91 14.42 -12.41
CA ILE A 182 5.63 14.65 -11.16
C ILE A 182 7.08 14.21 -11.34
N LYS A 183 8.00 15.14 -11.13
CA LYS A 183 9.44 14.87 -11.20
C LYS A 183 9.98 14.47 -9.83
N PRO A 184 11.03 13.64 -9.77
CA PRO A 184 11.71 13.32 -8.52
C PRO A 184 12.09 14.57 -7.74
N GLY A 185 11.81 14.57 -6.43
CA GLY A 185 12.09 15.69 -5.54
C GLY A 185 11.06 16.82 -5.53
N GLN A 186 10.03 16.77 -6.39
CA GLN A 186 8.90 17.68 -6.28
C GLN A 186 8.04 17.34 -5.06
N SER A 187 7.44 18.38 -4.49
CA SER A 187 6.55 18.25 -3.33
C SER A 187 5.13 18.56 -3.74
N PHE A 188 4.19 17.85 -3.15
CA PHE A 188 2.77 18.16 -3.27
C PHE A 188 2.10 18.06 -1.90
N PHE A 189 0.96 18.69 -1.77
CA PHE A 189 0.12 18.62 -0.58
C PHE A 189 -1.10 17.76 -0.86
N SER A 190 -1.49 16.96 0.11
CA SER A 190 -2.71 16.14 0.05
C SER A 190 -3.38 16.05 1.41
N ASP A 191 -4.66 16.41 1.48
CA ASP A 191 -5.53 16.32 2.64
C ASP A 191 -6.50 15.11 2.60
N ILE A 192 -6.28 14.18 1.67
CA ILE A 192 -7.10 12.98 1.51
C ILE A 192 -6.92 12.06 2.72
N TYR A 193 -8.03 11.50 3.20
CA TYR A 193 -8.09 10.60 4.35
C TYR A 193 -8.32 9.13 3.92
N PRO A 194 -8.09 8.14 4.81
CA PRO A 194 -8.24 6.72 4.52
C PRO A 194 -9.70 6.27 4.38
N GLN A 195 -10.42 6.85 3.42
CA GLN A 195 -11.82 6.55 3.08
C GLN A 195 -11.98 6.10 1.63
N SER A 196 -10.90 6.07 0.85
CA SER A 196 -10.97 5.73 -0.57
C SER A 196 -9.64 5.17 -1.11
N SER A 197 -9.70 4.58 -2.32
CA SER A 197 -8.50 4.19 -3.06
C SER A 197 -7.57 5.37 -3.37
N SER A 198 -8.13 6.58 -3.52
CA SER A 198 -7.35 7.79 -3.78
C SER A 198 -6.35 8.08 -2.65
N TRP A 199 -6.74 7.83 -1.39
CA TRP A 199 -5.81 7.97 -0.27
C TRP A 199 -4.60 7.02 -0.43
N VAL A 200 -4.85 5.75 -0.78
CA VAL A 200 -3.77 4.77 -0.94
C VAL A 200 -2.83 5.14 -2.07
N VAL A 201 -3.38 5.57 -3.20
CA VAL A 201 -2.58 5.88 -4.40
C VAL A 201 -1.89 7.24 -4.27
N ILE A 202 -2.64 8.30 -3.92
CA ILE A 202 -2.14 9.68 -3.98
C ILE A 202 -1.34 10.03 -2.73
N LYS A 203 -1.88 9.74 -1.54
CA LYS A 203 -1.24 10.19 -0.29
C LYS A 203 -0.18 9.22 0.20
N LEU A 204 -0.37 7.91 -0.01
CA LEU A 204 0.54 6.89 0.50
C LEU A 204 1.60 6.49 -0.52
N LEU A 205 1.20 6.01 -1.71
CA LEU A 205 2.14 5.40 -2.65
C LEU A 205 2.85 6.40 -3.55
N LEU A 206 2.16 7.46 -4.01
CA LEU A 206 2.73 8.42 -4.93
C LEU A 206 4.01 9.10 -4.38
N PRO A 207 4.06 9.56 -3.11
CA PRO A 207 5.29 10.11 -2.53
C PRO A 207 6.45 9.11 -2.46
N ILE A 208 6.14 7.82 -2.27
CA ILE A 208 7.15 6.77 -2.19
C ILE A 208 7.66 6.40 -3.58
N TYR A 209 6.79 6.45 -4.58
CA TYR A 209 7.11 6.04 -5.95
C TYR A 209 7.87 7.13 -6.74
N SER A 210 7.68 8.42 -6.40
CA SER A 210 8.32 9.57 -7.05
C SER A 210 9.70 9.86 -6.49
#